data_e3109a0135107a793b08eb95a6bfd5a0
#
_entry.id   e3109a0135107a793b08eb95a6bfd5a0
#
_cell.length_a   1.000
_cell.length_b   1.000
_cell.length_c   1.000
_cell.angle_alpha   90.00
_cell.angle_beta   90.00
_cell.angle_gamma   90.00
#
_symmetry.space_group_name_H-M   'P 1'
#
loop_
_entity.id
_entity.type
_entity.pdbx_description
1 polymer ?
#
loop_
_entity_poly.entity_id
_entity_poly.type
_entity_poly.pdbx_seq_one_letter_code
_entity_poly.pdbx_strand_id
1 'polypeptide(L)'
;TTDKDGKISVSDLRPGDYQFIETKAPTGYDLNIKPIPFTITKGQSQITSVTALNSLTTGSIELTKVDIDHHGTLEGAIFNILDQDGKIIREGLKTDQHGKIIVNDLKPGNYQLVETQAPKGYQLDASPINFTIDKAQATPLQITVSNKKIESSSGGDDKPVTPPNKEENKGNETSEKHENGTSEETSNKTDNKQQDDRNTDKHLPNTGHKEDPTQTVGILLLLAGLLSILATKRKKNY
;
A
#
# COMPACT_ATOMS: atom_id res chain seq x y z
N THR A 1 -32.28 -1.18 -1.64
CA THR A 1 -30.91 -1.06 -2.19
C THR A 1 -30.56 0.42 -2.30
N THR A 2 -29.34 0.78 -2.00
CA THR A 2 -28.84 2.15 -2.22
C THR A 2 -28.76 2.47 -3.72
N ASP A 3 -28.91 3.75 -4.04
CA ASP A 3 -28.73 4.27 -5.40
C ASP A 3 -27.25 4.44 -5.78
N LYS A 4 -26.99 5.05 -6.95
CA LYS A 4 -25.63 5.34 -7.44
C LYS A 4 -24.82 6.29 -6.55
N ASP A 5 -25.49 7.09 -5.73
CA ASP A 5 -24.89 8.06 -4.80
C ASP A 5 -24.75 7.47 -3.38
N GLY A 6 -25.00 6.16 -3.23
CA GLY A 6 -24.96 5.46 -1.95
C GLY A 6 -26.09 5.79 -1.00
N LYS A 7 -27.21 6.34 -1.50
CA LYS A 7 -28.33 6.80 -0.69
C LYS A 7 -29.51 5.82 -0.76
N ILE A 8 -30.21 5.69 0.36
CA ILE A 8 -31.52 5.03 0.45
C ILE A 8 -32.44 5.91 1.27
N SER A 9 -33.66 6.14 0.75
CA SER A 9 -34.71 6.88 1.46
C SER A 9 -35.88 5.97 1.75
N VAL A 10 -36.44 6.08 2.96
CA VAL A 10 -37.63 5.38 3.39
C VAL A 10 -38.61 6.42 3.92
N SER A 11 -39.83 6.46 3.34
CA SER A 11 -40.91 7.36 3.75
C SER A 11 -42.00 6.61 4.53
N ASP A 12 -42.95 7.36 5.03
CA ASP A 12 -44.19 6.86 5.65
C ASP A 12 -43.99 5.98 6.90
N LEU A 13 -42.86 6.19 7.61
CA LEU A 13 -42.63 5.53 8.88
C LEU A 13 -43.46 6.18 9.99
N ARG A 14 -44.21 5.37 10.75
CA ARG A 14 -44.91 5.81 11.96
C ARG A 14 -43.91 6.16 13.05
N PRO A 15 -44.28 7.03 14.04
CA PRO A 15 -43.42 7.25 15.20
C PRO A 15 -43.01 5.95 15.88
N GLY A 16 -41.73 5.82 16.23
CA GLY A 16 -41.16 4.63 16.84
C GLY A 16 -39.67 4.49 16.64
N ASP A 17 -39.11 3.44 17.25
CA ASP A 17 -37.70 3.08 17.16
C ASP A 17 -37.52 2.04 16.04
N TYR A 18 -36.53 2.28 15.20
CA TYR A 18 -36.19 1.47 14.03
C TYR A 18 -34.69 1.18 13.99
N GLN A 19 -34.29 0.30 13.10
CA GLN A 19 -32.89 0.06 12.78
C GLN A 19 -32.74 -0.33 11.31
N PHE A 20 -31.64 0.08 10.71
CA PHE A 20 -31.15 -0.48 9.46
C PHE A 20 -30.20 -1.65 9.77
N ILE A 21 -30.30 -2.70 8.97
CA ILE A 21 -29.37 -3.81 8.96
C ILE A 21 -28.94 -4.04 7.51
N GLU A 22 -27.63 -4.06 7.27
CA GLU A 22 -27.11 -4.41 5.96
C GLU A 22 -27.34 -5.89 5.69
N THR A 23 -27.92 -6.22 4.54
CA THR A 23 -28.17 -7.58 4.12
C THR A 23 -27.28 -8.04 2.97
N LYS A 24 -26.64 -7.07 2.29
CA LYS A 24 -25.68 -7.32 1.22
C LYS A 24 -24.76 -6.10 1.09
N ALA A 25 -23.45 -6.33 1.20
CA ALA A 25 -22.45 -5.30 0.97
C ALA A 25 -22.26 -5.00 -0.53
N PRO A 26 -21.72 -3.83 -0.89
CA PRO A 26 -21.21 -3.56 -2.22
C PRO A 26 -20.06 -4.51 -2.57
N THR A 27 -19.85 -4.76 -3.87
CA THR A 27 -18.73 -5.60 -4.33
C THR A 27 -17.39 -5.01 -3.85
N GLY A 28 -16.55 -5.85 -3.25
CA GLY A 28 -15.25 -5.46 -2.71
C GLY A 28 -15.29 -4.85 -1.31
N TYR A 29 -16.44 -4.95 -0.62
CA TYR A 29 -16.60 -4.52 0.77
C TYR A 29 -17.12 -5.66 1.64
N ASP A 30 -16.72 -5.66 2.89
CA ASP A 30 -17.20 -6.61 3.90
C ASP A 30 -18.62 -6.27 4.34
N LEU A 31 -19.44 -7.30 4.52
CA LEU A 31 -20.79 -7.14 5.02
C LEU A 31 -20.78 -6.69 6.50
N ASN A 32 -21.39 -5.53 6.77
CA ASN A 32 -21.52 -5.01 8.14
C ASN A 32 -22.93 -5.23 8.68
N ILE A 33 -23.15 -6.33 9.37
CA ILE A 33 -24.44 -6.70 9.96
C ILE A 33 -24.81 -5.92 11.24
N LYS A 34 -23.95 -4.98 11.68
CA LYS A 34 -24.21 -4.18 12.89
C LYS A 34 -25.44 -3.29 12.67
N PRO A 35 -26.49 -3.41 13.53
CA PRO A 35 -27.67 -2.58 13.40
C PRO A 35 -27.36 -1.09 13.59
N ILE A 36 -27.96 -0.24 12.76
CA ILE A 36 -27.87 1.22 12.83
C ILE A 36 -29.22 1.74 13.35
N PRO A 37 -29.35 2.07 14.64
CA PRO A 37 -30.62 2.48 15.23
C PRO A 37 -30.96 3.93 14.87
N PHE A 38 -32.26 4.23 14.75
CA PHE A 38 -32.81 5.57 14.62
C PHE A 38 -34.23 5.63 15.17
N THR A 39 -34.71 6.82 15.51
CA THR A 39 -36.05 7.05 16.05
C THR A 39 -36.81 8.04 15.18
N ILE A 40 -38.06 7.75 14.90
CA ILE A 40 -39.02 8.69 14.31
C ILE A 40 -39.91 9.21 15.43
N THR A 41 -39.92 10.54 15.63
CA THR A 41 -40.73 11.18 16.67
C THR A 41 -42.09 11.66 16.10
N LYS A 42 -43.09 11.75 16.98
CA LYS A 42 -44.41 12.25 16.58
C LYS A 42 -44.32 13.73 16.14
N GLY A 43 -44.84 14.04 14.96
CA GLY A 43 -44.83 15.41 14.41
C GLY A 43 -43.47 15.85 13.87
N GLN A 44 -42.53 14.94 13.65
CA GLN A 44 -41.24 15.24 13.07
C GLN A 44 -41.38 15.75 11.63
N SER A 45 -40.81 16.91 11.35
CA SER A 45 -40.77 17.53 10.00
C SER A 45 -39.43 17.42 9.33
N GLN A 46 -38.38 17.06 10.08
CA GLN A 46 -37.01 16.92 9.55
C GLN A 46 -36.69 15.46 9.22
N ILE A 47 -35.88 15.28 8.18
CA ILE A 47 -35.34 13.95 7.81
C ILE A 47 -34.36 13.48 8.86
N THR A 48 -34.55 12.27 9.36
CA THR A 48 -33.52 11.58 10.19
C THR A 48 -32.49 10.97 9.25
N SER A 49 -31.24 11.43 9.35
CA SER A 49 -30.13 10.90 8.56
C SER A 49 -29.25 10.00 9.42
N VAL A 50 -28.87 8.85 8.89
CA VAL A 50 -27.89 7.94 9.49
C VAL A 50 -26.87 7.50 8.42
N THR A 51 -25.66 7.12 8.86
CA THR A 51 -24.59 6.69 7.96
C THR A 51 -24.22 5.25 8.28
N ALA A 52 -24.14 4.41 7.25
CA ALA A 52 -23.54 3.08 7.33
C ALA A 52 -22.15 3.11 6.68
N LEU A 53 -21.20 2.36 7.27
CA LEU A 53 -19.84 2.27 6.78
C LEU A 53 -19.50 0.81 6.51
N ASN A 54 -18.83 0.56 5.39
CA ASN A 54 -18.24 -0.73 5.05
C ASN A 54 -16.72 -0.63 4.99
N SER A 55 -16.04 -1.72 5.34
CA SER A 55 -14.61 -1.89 5.15
C SER A 55 -14.33 -2.53 3.81
N LEU A 56 -13.25 -2.16 3.13
CA LEU A 56 -12.78 -2.86 1.94
C LEU A 56 -12.38 -4.28 2.31
N THR A 57 -12.84 -5.25 1.53
CA THR A 57 -12.33 -6.63 1.61
C THR A 57 -10.86 -6.64 1.25
N THR A 58 -10.01 -7.14 2.12
CA THR A 58 -8.57 -7.28 1.88
C THR A 58 -8.26 -8.57 1.15
N GLY A 59 -7.13 -8.60 0.45
CA GLY A 59 -6.59 -9.80 -0.17
C GLY A 59 -5.26 -10.21 0.45
N SER A 60 -4.66 -11.26 -0.11
CA SER A 60 -3.38 -11.81 0.33
C SER A 60 -2.53 -12.27 -0.84
N ILE A 61 -1.23 -12.38 -0.61
CA ILE A 61 -0.28 -13.01 -1.52
C ILE A 61 0.42 -14.17 -0.84
N GLU A 62 0.81 -15.15 -1.62
CA GLU A 62 1.77 -16.19 -1.25
C GLU A 62 2.91 -16.15 -2.26
N LEU A 63 4.11 -15.75 -1.79
CA LEU A 63 5.34 -15.77 -2.58
C LEU A 63 6.06 -17.10 -2.36
N THR A 64 6.59 -17.68 -3.44
CA THR A 64 7.54 -18.80 -3.39
C THR A 64 8.84 -18.37 -4.04
N LYS A 65 9.95 -18.45 -3.29
CA LYS A 65 11.29 -18.15 -3.76
C LYS A 65 12.00 -19.42 -4.18
N VAL A 66 12.56 -19.43 -5.41
CA VAL A 66 13.19 -20.63 -5.98
C VAL A 66 14.54 -20.34 -6.63
N ASP A 67 15.36 -21.38 -6.78
CA ASP A 67 16.54 -21.38 -7.63
C ASP A 67 16.11 -21.42 -9.10
N ILE A 68 16.68 -20.56 -9.96
CA ILE A 68 16.27 -20.44 -11.37
C ILE A 68 16.58 -21.70 -12.19
N ASP A 69 17.65 -22.41 -11.84
CA ASP A 69 18.15 -23.55 -12.60
C ASP A 69 17.58 -24.89 -12.10
N HIS A 70 17.45 -25.03 -10.79
CA HIS A 70 17.08 -26.29 -10.13
C HIS A 70 15.68 -26.27 -9.53
N HIS A 71 14.99 -25.12 -9.51
CA HIS A 71 13.65 -24.92 -8.95
C HIS A 71 13.48 -25.30 -7.47
N GLY A 72 14.59 -25.53 -6.76
CA GLY A 72 14.58 -25.71 -5.31
C GLY A 72 14.17 -24.45 -4.58
N THR A 73 13.42 -24.59 -3.48
CA THR A 73 12.97 -23.47 -2.67
C THR A 73 14.14 -22.83 -1.89
N LEU A 74 14.12 -21.50 -1.74
CA LEU A 74 15.20 -20.71 -1.17
C LEU A 74 14.75 -19.96 0.09
N GLU A 75 15.36 -20.30 1.23
CA GLU A 75 15.19 -19.61 2.49
C GLU A 75 16.06 -18.34 2.56
N GLY A 76 15.60 -17.32 3.27
CA GLY A 76 16.42 -16.19 3.72
C GLY A 76 16.45 -15.00 2.79
N ALA A 77 15.73 -15.02 1.65
CA ALA A 77 15.49 -13.83 0.85
C ALA A 77 14.64 -12.82 1.62
N ILE A 78 14.93 -11.52 1.49
CA ILE A 78 14.16 -10.45 2.14
C ILE A 78 13.55 -9.55 1.08
N PHE A 79 12.26 -9.24 1.27
CA PHE A 79 11.48 -8.41 0.36
C PHE A 79 10.79 -7.26 1.08
N ASN A 80 10.54 -6.19 0.32
CA ASN A 80 9.62 -5.13 0.70
C ASN A 80 8.44 -5.09 -0.28
N ILE A 81 7.26 -4.68 0.21
CA ILE A 81 6.11 -4.35 -0.64
C ILE A 81 5.93 -2.84 -0.62
N LEU A 82 5.83 -2.24 -1.80
CA LEU A 82 5.57 -0.83 -2.02
C LEU A 82 4.20 -0.66 -2.71
N ASP A 83 3.53 0.47 -2.45
CA ASP A 83 2.36 0.87 -3.24
C ASP A 83 2.76 1.51 -4.58
N GLN A 84 1.77 1.92 -5.37
CA GLN A 84 1.99 2.55 -6.68
C GLN A 84 2.75 3.88 -6.61
N ASP A 85 2.78 4.54 -5.44
CA ASP A 85 3.47 5.80 -5.19
C ASP A 85 4.91 5.58 -4.68
N GLY A 86 5.35 4.30 -4.59
CA GLY A 86 6.66 3.90 -4.12
C GLY A 86 6.82 3.93 -2.59
N LYS A 87 5.73 4.06 -1.84
CA LYS A 87 5.75 4.03 -0.38
C LYS A 87 5.80 2.59 0.11
N ILE A 88 6.68 2.30 1.05
CA ILE A 88 6.77 0.98 1.69
C ILE A 88 5.52 0.70 2.53
N ILE A 89 4.81 -0.38 2.20
CA ILE A 89 3.61 -0.87 2.89
C ILE A 89 3.95 -2.02 3.86
N ARG A 90 4.92 -2.85 3.47
CA ARG A 90 5.48 -3.93 4.30
C ARG A 90 6.98 -3.98 4.05
N GLU A 91 7.77 -4.19 5.10
CA GLU A 91 9.22 -4.28 5.01
C GLU A 91 9.76 -5.52 5.72
N GLY A 92 10.95 -5.97 5.31
CA GLY A 92 11.67 -7.04 5.99
C GLY A 92 10.99 -8.41 5.90
N LEU A 93 10.19 -8.65 4.87
CA LEU A 93 9.50 -9.92 4.64
C LEU A 93 10.52 -10.98 4.25
N LYS A 94 10.77 -11.98 5.11
CA LYS A 94 11.79 -13.00 4.91
C LYS A 94 11.18 -14.33 4.49
N THR A 95 11.76 -14.99 3.48
CA THR A 95 11.36 -16.35 3.10
C THR A 95 11.74 -17.37 4.17
N ASP A 96 10.81 -18.26 4.48
CA ASP A 96 10.96 -19.35 5.44
C ASP A 96 11.79 -20.52 4.87
N GLN A 97 11.91 -21.61 5.63
CA GLN A 97 12.62 -22.84 5.22
C GLN A 97 12.02 -23.51 3.98
N HIS A 98 10.78 -23.18 3.61
CA HIS A 98 10.10 -23.66 2.42
C HIS A 98 10.15 -22.64 1.27
N GLY A 99 10.94 -21.57 1.43
CA GLY A 99 11.05 -20.48 0.46
C GLY A 99 9.80 -19.60 0.38
N LYS A 100 8.92 -19.60 1.40
CA LYS A 100 7.63 -18.93 1.34
C LYS A 100 7.56 -17.66 2.16
N ILE A 101 6.77 -16.70 1.65
CA ILE A 101 6.26 -15.54 2.38
C ILE A 101 4.74 -15.49 2.15
N ILE A 102 3.97 -15.33 3.24
CA ILE A 102 2.52 -15.09 3.17
C ILE A 102 2.27 -13.69 3.73
N VAL A 103 1.57 -12.86 2.95
CA VAL A 103 1.15 -11.51 3.38
C VAL A 103 -0.34 -11.39 3.26
N ASN A 104 -0.99 -11.13 4.40
CA ASN A 104 -2.43 -10.92 4.49
C ASN A 104 -2.76 -9.43 4.61
N ASP A 105 -4.05 -9.10 4.57
CA ASP A 105 -4.60 -7.77 4.83
C ASP A 105 -4.04 -6.67 3.93
N LEU A 106 -3.82 -7.01 2.65
CA LEU A 106 -3.53 -6.03 1.61
C LEU A 106 -4.84 -5.47 1.05
N LYS A 107 -4.97 -4.15 1.03
CA LYS A 107 -6.12 -3.49 0.41
C LYS A 107 -6.11 -3.72 -1.10
N PRO A 108 -7.27 -3.71 -1.78
CA PRO A 108 -7.29 -3.71 -3.24
C PRO A 108 -6.47 -2.55 -3.81
N GLY A 109 -5.60 -2.86 -4.79
CA GLY A 109 -4.69 -1.87 -5.37
C GLY A 109 -3.51 -2.50 -6.09
N ASN A 110 -2.67 -1.64 -6.68
CA ASN A 110 -1.44 -2.03 -7.38
C ASN A 110 -0.25 -1.89 -6.44
N TYR A 111 0.63 -2.87 -6.47
CA TYR A 111 1.79 -2.98 -5.60
C TYR A 111 3.03 -3.41 -6.37
N GLN A 112 4.18 -3.18 -5.75
CA GLN A 112 5.48 -3.68 -6.19
C GLN A 112 6.11 -4.50 -5.09
N LEU A 113 6.64 -5.66 -5.44
CA LEU A 113 7.48 -6.49 -4.59
C LEU A 113 8.92 -6.30 -5.01
N VAL A 114 9.81 -5.95 -4.08
CA VAL A 114 11.24 -5.68 -4.34
C VAL A 114 12.08 -6.52 -3.41
N GLU A 115 13.01 -7.31 -3.98
CA GLU A 115 13.99 -8.04 -3.20
C GLU A 115 15.05 -7.07 -2.68
N THR A 116 15.27 -7.04 -1.36
CA THR A 116 16.27 -6.18 -0.70
C THR A 116 17.49 -6.96 -0.25
N GLN A 117 17.36 -8.30 -0.12
CA GLN A 117 18.45 -9.21 0.17
C GLN A 117 18.19 -10.57 -0.48
N ALA A 118 19.14 -11.04 -1.27
CA ALA A 118 19.08 -12.39 -1.85
C ALA A 118 19.40 -13.47 -0.79
N PRO A 119 18.97 -14.74 -1.02
CA PRO A 119 19.43 -15.87 -0.24
C PRO A 119 20.96 -16.02 -0.27
N LYS A 120 21.52 -16.62 0.77
CA LYS A 120 22.99 -16.82 0.84
C LYS A 120 23.48 -17.63 -0.36
N GLY A 121 24.45 -17.08 -1.09
CA GLY A 121 25.05 -17.70 -2.26
C GLY A 121 24.32 -17.45 -3.57
N TYR A 122 23.34 -16.53 -3.56
CA TYR A 122 22.58 -16.13 -4.75
C TYR A 122 22.77 -14.65 -5.08
N GLN A 123 22.63 -14.31 -6.35
CA GLN A 123 22.69 -12.94 -6.84
C GLN A 123 21.38 -12.21 -6.47
N LEU A 124 21.49 -10.96 -6.01
CA LEU A 124 20.33 -10.10 -5.79
C LEU A 124 19.71 -9.67 -7.11
N ASP A 125 18.40 -9.80 -7.23
CA ASP A 125 17.61 -9.16 -8.27
C ASP A 125 16.61 -8.18 -7.63
N ALA A 126 16.99 -6.91 -7.61
CA ALA A 126 16.18 -5.84 -7.05
C ALA A 126 15.15 -5.29 -8.05
N SER A 127 14.93 -5.95 -9.19
CA SER A 127 13.90 -5.55 -10.18
C SER A 127 12.51 -5.62 -9.56
N PRO A 128 11.70 -4.54 -9.61
CA PRO A 128 10.37 -4.56 -9.03
C PRO A 128 9.43 -5.53 -9.77
N ILE A 129 8.72 -6.37 -9.03
CA ILE A 129 7.69 -7.28 -9.53
C ILE A 129 6.33 -6.65 -9.24
N ASN A 130 5.62 -6.23 -10.28
CA ASN A 130 4.30 -5.63 -10.14
C ASN A 130 3.23 -6.70 -9.90
N PHE A 131 2.30 -6.43 -8.98
CA PHE A 131 1.13 -7.27 -8.75
C PHE A 131 -0.08 -6.43 -8.34
N THR A 132 -1.28 -7.01 -8.47
CA THR A 132 -2.55 -6.35 -8.13
C THR A 132 -3.32 -7.21 -7.15
N ILE A 133 -3.85 -6.58 -6.11
CA ILE A 133 -4.87 -7.17 -5.24
C ILE A 133 -6.23 -6.71 -5.75
N ASP A 134 -7.04 -7.65 -6.19
CA ASP A 134 -8.39 -7.37 -6.69
C ASP A 134 -9.39 -7.18 -5.54
N LYS A 135 -10.47 -6.44 -5.82
CA LYS A 135 -11.61 -6.35 -4.91
C LYS A 135 -12.26 -7.73 -4.74
N ALA A 136 -12.48 -8.12 -3.47
CA ALA A 136 -13.07 -9.41 -3.12
C ALA A 136 -12.22 -10.63 -3.55
N GLN A 137 -10.90 -10.51 -3.52
CA GLN A 137 -9.99 -11.62 -3.77
C GLN A 137 -10.21 -12.74 -2.73
N ALA A 138 -10.64 -13.90 -3.21
CA ALA A 138 -11.01 -15.03 -2.35
C ALA A 138 -9.83 -15.95 -1.99
N THR A 139 -8.78 -15.97 -2.82
CA THR A 139 -7.60 -16.82 -2.64
C THR A 139 -6.32 -16.00 -2.70
N PRO A 140 -5.24 -16.41 -2.01
CA PRO A 140 -3.95 -15.73 -2.12
C PRO A 140 -3.43 -15.69 -3.56
N LEU A 141 -2.96 -14.52 -4.00
CA LEU A 141 -2.25 -14.40 -5.27
C LEU A 141 -0.91 -15.11 -5.16
N GLN A 142 -0.67 -16.07 -6.05
CA GLN A 142 0.59 -16.83 -6.10
C GLN A 142 1.63 -16.07 -6.91
N ILE A 143 2.81 -15.81 -6.30
CA ILE A 143 3.95 -15.14 -6.93
C ILE A 143 5.18 -16.05 -6.79
N THR A 144 5.82 -16.40 -7.91
CA THR A 144 7.09 -17.14 -7.90
C THR A 144 8.21 -16.20 -8.31
N VAL A 145 9.27 -16.17 -7.52
CA VAL A 145 10.46 -15.33 -7.72
C VAL A 145 11.69 -16.20 -7.70
N SER A 146 12.57 -16.07 -8.70
CA SER A 146 13.80 -16.85 -8.79
C SER A 146 15.05 -16.01 -8.57
N ASN A 147 16.13 -16.62 -8.03
CA ASN A 147 17.47 -16.04 -8.08
C ASN A 147 18.43 -17.02 -8.75
N LYS A 148 19.49 -16.46 -9.33
CA LYS A 148 20.60 -17.21 -9.91
C LYS A 148 21.68 -17.41 -8.85
N LYS A 149 22.19 -18.64 -8.75
CA LYS A 149 23.31 -18.95 -7.86
C LYS A 149 24.57 -18.20 -8.30
N ILE A 150 25.35 -17.72 -7.33
CA ILE A 150 26.68 -17.15 -7.61
C ILE A 150 27.59 -18.31 -7.99
N GLU A 151 28.12 -18.28 -9.20
CA GLU A 151 29.13 -19.24 -9.61
C GLU A 151 30.43 -18.92 -8.87
N SER A 152 30.95 -19.86 -8.10
CA SER A 152 32.33 -19.79 -7.58
C SER A 152 33.23 -19.98 -8.80
N SER A 153 33.92 -18.92 -9.23
CA SER A 153 35.02 -19.09 -10.16
C SER A 153 36.12 -19.87 -9.43
N SER A 154 36.12 -21.19 -9.57
CA SER A 154 37.26 -22.00 -9.26
C SER A 154 38.33 -21.74 -10.35
N GLY A 155 38.94 -20.57 -10.29
CA GLY A 155 40.22 -20.32 -10.96
C GLY A 155 41.29 -21.01 -10.18
N GLY A 156 41.58 -22.22 -10.55
CA GLY A 156 42.67 -23.00 -10.01
C GLY A 156 43.33 -23.75 -11.11
N ASP A 157 44.14 -23.10 -11.89
CA ASP A 157 45.33 -23.69 -12.49
C ASP A 157 46.50 -23.27 -11.58
N ASP A 158 46.71 -24.00 -10.48
CA ASP A 158 47.98 -24.11 -9.81
C ASP A 158 48.93 -24.93 -10.72
N LYS A 159 49.42 -24.27 -11.76
CA LYS A 159 50.63 -24.70 -12.43
C LYS A 159 51.79 -24.22 -11.56
N PRO A 160 52.68 -25.13 -11.07
CA PRO A 160 53.86 -24.73 -10.30
C PRO A 160 54.72 -23.81 -11.18
N VAL A 161 54.77 -22.53 -10.84
CA VAL A 161 55.71 -21.61 -11.46
C VAL A 161 57.07 -21.87 -10.81
N THR A 162 57.94 -22.57 -11.53
CA THR A 162 59.38 -22.62 -11.23
C THR A 162 59.93 -21.21 -11.29
N PRO A 163 60.70 -20.75 -10.26
CA PRO A 163 61.23 -19.38 -10.26
C PRO A 163 62.33 -19.24 -11.34
N PRO A 164 62.35 -18.18 -12.13
CA PRO A 164 63.47 -17.90 -13.02
C PRO A 164 64.67 -17.45 -12.21
N ASN A 165 65.80 -17.95 -12.58
CA ASN A 165 67.14 -17.75 -12.06
C ASN A 165 67.52 -16.25 -12.10
N LYS A 166 68.23 -15.83 -11.02
CA LYS A 166 68.86 -14.52 -10.90
C LYS A 166 69.93 -14.35 -11.97
N GLU A 167 69.87 -13.28 -12.73
CA GLU A 167 71.07 -12.62 -13.26
C GLU A 167 71.04 -11.16 -12.84
N GLU A 168 72.13 -10.81 -12.13
CA GLU A 168 72.48 -9.46 -11.75
C GLU A 168 72.77 -8.62 -12.96
N ASN A 169 72.28 -7.39 -13.02
CA ASN A 169 73.03 -6.31 -13.66
C ASN A 169 72.81 -4.98 -12.96
N LYS A 170 73.97 -4.38 -12.62
CA LYS A 170 74.19 -3.12 -11.96
C LYS A 170 73.86 -1.93 -12.85
N GLY A 171 73.44 -0.89 -12.18
CA GLY A 171 73.83 0.51 -12.52
C GLY A 171 72.77 1.36 -13.22
N ASN A 172 72.24 2.36 -12.68
CA ASN A 172 72.82 3.70 -12.50
C ASN A 172 71.75 4.66 -11.91
N GLU A 173 72.20 5.47 -11.00
CA GLU A 173 71.48 6.58 -10.37
C GLU A 173 71.10 7.65 -11.40
N THR A 174 69.93 8.30 -11.17
CA THR A 174 69.92 9.80 -11.06
C THR A 174 68.57 10.25 -10.51
N SER A 175 68.72 11.00 -9.45
CA SER A 175 67.70 11.85 -8.79
C SER A 175 67.16 12.92 -9.70
N GLU A 176 65.88 13.31 -9.51
CA GLU A 176 65.53 14.72 -9.39
C GLU A 176 64.15 14.93 -8.73
N LYS A 177 64.18 15.79 -7.76
CA LYS A 177 63.17 16.39 -6.94
C LYS A 177 62.42 17.50 -7.75
N HIS A 178 61.15 17.69 -7.42
CA HIS A 178 60.48 19.01 -7.22
C HIS A 178 59.03 18.72 -6.79
N GLU A 179 58.69 18.99 -5.61
CA GLU A 179 58.20 20.18 -4.88
C GLU A 179 56.95 20.87 -5.49
N ASN A 180 55.88 20.77 -4.69
CA ASN A 180 55.09 21.86 -4.12
C ASN A 180 54.09 22.63 -5.01
N GLY A 181 52.88 22.78 -4.49
CA GLY A 181 51.88 23.69 -4.98
C GLY A 181 50.57 23.62 -4.25
N THR A 182 50.55 24.23 -3.11
CA THR A 182 49.43 24.61 -2.22
C THR A 182 48.46 25.61 -2.89
N SER A 183 47.26 25.64 -2.32
CA SER A 183 46.33 26.81 -2.18
C SER A 183 45.03 26.65 -3.03
N GLU A 184 43.89 27.01 -2.62
CA GLU A 184 43.26 27.73 -1.52
C GLU A 184 41.75 27.77 -1.78
N GLU A 185 41.04 27.85 -0.73
CA GLU A 185 39.63 28.17 -0.56
C GLU A 185 39.08 29.28 -1.48
N THR A 186 37.78 29.18 -1.78
CA THR A 186 36.90 30.35 -1.61
C THR A 186 35.45 29.92 -1.43
N SER A 187 34.95 30.25 -0.26
CA SER A 187 33.56 30.39 0.12
C SER A 187 32.86 31.49 -0.69
N ASN A 188 31.57 31.30 -1.00
CA ASN A 188 30.66 32.43 -1.07
C ASN A 188 29.24 32.07 -0.64
N LYS A 189 28.90 32.68 0.48
CA LYS A 189 27.61 32.94 1.07
C LYS A 189 26.92 34.05 0.29
N THR A 190 25.63 33.92 -0.01
CA THR A 190 24.74 35.08 -0.05
C THR A 190 23.33 34.70 0.35
N ASP A 191 22.93 35.30 1.44
CA ASP A 191 21.57 35.48 1.93
C ASP A 191 20.75 36.35 0.94
N ASN A 192 19.44 36.12 0.84
CA ASN A 192 18.43 37.19 0.82
C ASN A 192 17.03 36.56 1.00
N LYS A 193 16.42 36.85 1.92
CA LYS A 193 15.36 37.55 2.66
C LYS A 193 14.22 38.12 1.79
N GLN A 194 13.01 37.97 2.36
CA GLN A 194 11.77 38.78 2.28
C GLN A 194 10.72 38.26 1.28
N GLN A 195 9.59 37.71 1.77
CA GLN A 195 8.43 38.42 2.36
C GLN A 195 7.54 39.05 1.27
N ASP A 196 6.31 38.51 1.04
CA ASP A 196 5.14 39.34 1.20
C ASP A 196 3.82 38.51 1.20
N ASP A 197 2.98 38.90 2.12
CA ASP A 197 1.59 38.54 2.30
C ASP A 197 0.74 38.85 1.07
N ARG A 198 -0.26 38.00 0.76
CA ARG A 198 -1.58 38.52 0.43
C ARG A 198 -2.70 37.47 0.61
N ASN A 199 -3.39 37.61 1.69
CA ASN A 199 -4.77 37.25 1.95
C ASN A 199 -5.68 37.66 0.76
N THR A 200 -6.45 36.73 0.20
CA THR A 200 -7.68 37.05 -0.49
C THR A 200 -8.76 36.04 -0.13
N ASP A 201 -9.58 36.44 0.85
CA ASP A 201 -10.94 35.96 1.04
C ASP A 201 -11.69 35.94 -0.29
N LYS A 202 -12.17 34.76 -0.72
CA LYS A 202 -13.27 34.65 -1.67
C LYS A 202 -14.47 34.03 -1.00
N HIS A 203 -15.31 34.94 -0.56
CA HIS A 203 -16.70 34.77 -0.20
C HIS A 203 -17.45 34.01 -1.31
N LEU A 204 -18.03 32.86 -0.97
CA LEU A 204 -18.94 32.12 -1.82
C LEU A 204 -20.36 32.73 -1.70
N PRO A 205 -21.06 32.90 -2.80
CA PRO A 205 -22.42 33.44 -2.75
C PRO A 205 -23.42 32.43 -2.18
N ASN A 206 -24.12 32.83 -1.16
CA ASN A 206 -25.25 32.14 -0.56
C ASN A 206 -26.45 32.21 -1.53
N THR A 207 -26.73 31.12 -2.27
CA THR A 207 -27.99 31.00 -3.00
C THR A 207 -29.02 30.38 -2.07
N GLY A 208 -29.81 31.23 -1.47
CA GLY A 208 -31.00 30.86 -0.72
C GLY A 208 -32.01 30.16 -1.63
N HIS A 209 -32.17 28.86 -1.45
CA HIS A 209 -33.29 28.10 -1.96
C HIS A 209 -34.33 28.01 -0.84
N LYS A 210 -35.49 28.70 -1.01
CA LYS A 210 -36.65 28.51 -0.17
C LYS A 210 -37.28 27.18 -0.58
N GLU A 211 -37.19 26.18 0.27
CA GLU A 211 -37.97 24.96 0.12
C GLU A 211 -39.33 25.10 0.81
N ASP A 212 -40.39 24.79 0.06
CA ASP A 212 -41.74 24.65 0.60
C ASP A 212 -41.81 23.45 1.56
N PRO A 213 -42.48 23.57 2.71
CA PRO A 213 -42.60 22.52 3.68
C PRO A 213 -43.68 21.50 3.31
N THR A 214 -43.44 20.66 2.34
CA THR A 214 -44.18 19.40 2.20
C THR A 214 -43.53 18.37 3.09
N GLN A 215 -44.25 17.95 4.12
CA GLN A 215 -43.81 17.01 5.16
C GLN A 215 -43.45 15.64 4.56
N THR A 216 -42.19 15.47 4.15
CA THR A 216 -41.67 14.16 3.82
C THR A 216 -40.69 13.75 4.91
N VAL A 217 -41.17 12.93 5.87
CA VAL A 217 -40.27 12.30 6.85
C VAL A 217 -39.50 11.21 6.12
N GLY A 218 -38.29 11.54 5.70
CA GLY A 218 -37.40 10.63 5.00
C GLY A 218 -36.13 10.32 5.83
N ILE A 219 -35.51 9.19 5.54
CA ILE A 219 -34.21 8.82 6.11
C ILE A 219 -33.20 8.79 4.96
N LEU A 220 -32.13 9.56 5.13
CA LEU A 220 -31.04 9.59 4.17
C LEU A 220 -29.85 8.77 4.71
N LEU A 221 -29.46 7.75 3.98
CA LEU A 221 -28.28 6.95 4.25
C LEU A 221 -27.22 7.25 3.19
N LEU A 222 -26.04 7.73 3.60
CA LEU A 222 -24.93 8.01 2.70
C LEU A 222 -23.96 6.81 2.71
N LEU A 223 -23.83 6.14 1.56
CA LEU A 223 -22.94 4.99 1.38
C LEU A 223 -22.20 5.06 0.05
N ALA A 224 -20.94 4.69 0.05
CA ALA A 224 -20.18 4.50 -1.18
C ALA A 224 -20.46 3.11 -1.76
N GLY A 225 -21.39 3.00 -2.71
CA GLY A 225 -21.69 1.75 -3.42
C GLY A 225 -23.15 1.26 -3.28
N LEU A 226 -23.48 0.19 -4.02
CA LEU A 226 -24.80 -0.44 -4.02
C LEU A 226 -24.97 -1.32 -2.77
N LEU A 227 -25.73 -0.86 -1.80
CA LEU A 227 -25.97 -1.50 -0.53
C LEU A 227 -27.43 -1.97 -0.43
N SER A 228 -27.67 -3.20 0.04
CA SER A 228 -29.01 -3.66 0.39
C SER A 228 -29.20 -3.60 1.90
N ILE A 229 -30.19 -2.80 2.32
CA ILE A 229 -30.50 -2.56 3.75
C ILE A 229 -31.97 -2.86 4.01
N LEU A 230 -32.26 -3.51 5.13
CA LEU A 230 -33.60 -3.74 5.63
C LEU A 230 -33.87 -2.81 6.82
N ALA A 231 -34.89 -1.96 6.71
CA ALA A 231 -35.40 -1.18 7.83
C ALA A 231 -36.43 -2.01 8.62
N THR A 232 -36.15 -2.33 9.87
CA THR A 232 -37.04 -3.11 10.72
C THR A 232 -37.40 -2.34 12.00
N LYS A 233 -38.64 -2.46 12.43
CA LYS A 233 -39.11 -1.90 13.70
C LYS A 233 -38.47 -2.68 14.87
N ARG A 234 -37.80 -1.98 15.78
CA ARG A 234 -37.19 -2.59 16.97
C ARG A 234 -38.28 -3.05 17.93
N LYS A 235 -38.34 -4.34 18.29
CA LYS A 235 -39.18 -4.82 19.37
C LYS A 235 -38.57 -4.38 20.70
N LYS A 236 -39.33 -3.67 21.55
CA LYS A 236 -39.00 -3.49 22.96
C LYS A 236 -39.30 -4.80 23.66
N ASN A 237 -38.27 -5.49 24.17
CA ASN A 237 -38.48 -6.54 25.16
C ASN A 237 -38.69 -5.82 26.50
N TYR A 238 -39.90 -6.00 27.05
CA TYR A 238 -40.23 -5.62 28.43
C TYR A 238 -39.74 -6.71 29.36
#